data_eb81a84c91e3761c8b2ee4fd1955f522
#
_entry.id   eb81a84c91e3761c8b2ee4fd1955f522
#
_cell.length_a   1.000
_cell.length_b   1.000
_cell.length_c   1.000
_cell.angle_alpha   90.00
_cell.angle_beta   90.00
_cell.angle_gamma   90.00
#
_symmetry.space_group_name_H-M   'P 1'
#
loop_
_entity.id
_entity.type
_entity.pdbx_description
1 polymer ?
#
loop_
_entity_poly.entity_id
_entity_poly.type
_entity_poly.pdbx_seq_one_letter_code
_entity_poly.pdbx_strand_id
1 'polypeptide(L)'
;MEETVMKPYVIGLDLGGTNSVFGIVDSRGDIKVTTAVKTQVYDKVEDYVDACVDALQVIIDQVGGIEKIKSMGIGAPNGNYYSGTIEFAPNLKWGHDGIVPLAKMFSDKLGIPVALTNDANAAALGEMTYGAARGMKNFIEITLGTGVGSGIVIN
;
A
#
# COMPACT_ATOMS: atom_id res chain seq x y z
N MET A 1 34.91 3.49 -2.46
CA MET A 1 33.91 2.90 -1.53
C MET A 1 32.58 3.55 -1.85
N GLU A 2 31.65 2.82 -2.44
CA GLU A 2 30.28 3.31 -2.60
C GLU A 2 29.68 3.47 -1.20
N GLU A 3 29.34 4.69 -0.83
CA GLU A 3 28.53 4.94 0.37
C GLU A 3 27.20 4.22 0.20
N THR A 4 26.96 3.18 0.97
CA THR A 4 25.67 2.50 0.98
C THR A 4 24.64 3.48 1.53
N VAL A 5 23.87 4.12 0.64
CA VAL A 5 22.81 5.04 1.04
C VAL A 5 21.78 4.26 1.86
N MET A 6 21.67 4.59 3.13
CA MET A 6 20.66 3.99 4.00
C MET A 6 19.27 4.41 3.54
N LYS A 7 18.40 3.42 3.30
CA LYS A 7 16.99 3.61 2.92
C LYS A 7 16.10 3.27 4.13
N PRO A 8 15.94 4.19 5.09
CA PRO A 8 15.30 3.88 6.37
C PRO A 8 13.78 3.80 6.30
N TYR A 9 13.18 4.20 5.18
CA TYR A 9 11.73 4.36 5.07
C TYR A 9 11.10 3.41 4.05
N VAL A 10 9.83 3.12 4.26
CA VAL A 10 8.93 2.48 3.30
C VAL A 10 7.67 3.32 3.15
N ILE A 11 7.02 3.25 1.99
CA ILE A 11 5.71 3.82 1.77
C ILE A 11 4.66 2.73 2.00
N GLY A 12 3.62 3.04 2.77
CA GLY A 12 2.41 2.24 2.87
C GLY A 12 1.25 2.94 2.17
N LEU A 13 0.44 2.21 1.42
CA LEU A 13 -0.82 2.66 0.85
C LEU A 13 -1.95 1.76 1.33
N ASP A 14 -2.92 2.36 2.00
CA ASP A 14 -4.24 1.78 2.24
C ASP A 14 -5.21 2.31 1.18
N LEU A 15 -5.54 1.46 0.20
CA LEU A 15 -6.38 1.81 -0.93
C LEU A 15 -7.83 1.45 -0.65
N GLY A 16 -8.62 2.45 -0.28
CA GLY A 16 -10.07 2.32 -0.13
C GLY A 16 -10.84 2.78 -1.37
N GLY A 17 -12.10 2.36 -1.50
CA GLY A 17 -12.95 2.77 -2.60
C GLY A 17 -13.25 4.27 -2.65
N THR A 18 -13.24 4.95 -1.51
CA THR A 18 -13.50 6.40 -1.40
C THR A 18 -12.22 7.21 -1.33
N ASN A 19 -11.31 6.82 -0.45
CA ASN A 19 -10.05 7.50 -0.22
C ASN A 19 -8.90 6.49 -0.19
N SER A 20 -7.74 6.94 -0.63
CA SER A 20 -6.47 6.26 -0.52
C SER A 20 -5.58 7.02 0.45
N VAL A 21 -5.06 6.35 1.47
CA VAL A 21 -4.21 6.96 2.50
C VAL A 21 -2.81 6.43 2.37
N PHE A 22 -1.85 7.35 2.32
CA PHE A 22 -0.43 7.04 2.26
C PHE A 22 0.27 7.42 3.55
N GLY A 23 1.23 6.59 3.95
CA GLY A 23 2.13 6.88 5.06
C GLY A 23 3.57 6.54 4.72
N ILE A 24 4.51 7.35 5.14
CA ILE A 24 5.94 7.01 5.17
C ILE A 24 6.27 6.52 6.57
N VAL A 25 6.82 5.30 6.65
CA VAL A 25 7.01 4.56 7.90
C VAL A 25 8.48 4.16 8.04
N ASP A 26 9.02 4.22 9.26
CA ASP A 26 10.36 3.73 9.56
C ASP A 26 10.37 2.23 9.95
N SER A 27 11.56 1.68 10.18
CA SER A 27 11.75 0.27 10.54
C SER A 27 11.14 -0.16 11.89
N ARG A 28 10.71 0.79 12.71
CA ARG A 28 10.03 0.52 13.98
C ARG A 28 8.51 0.53 13.86
N GLY A 29 7.99 0.92 12.68
CA GLY A 29 6.56 1.08 12.44
C GLY A 29 6.05 2.49 12.75
N ASP A 30 6.94 3.45 13.06
CA ASP A 30 6.54 4.84 13.32
C ASP A 30 6.19 5.55 12.03
N ILE A 31 4.98 6.10 11.93
CA ILE A 31 4.53 6.91 10.80
C ILE A 31 5.16 8.30 10.92
N LYS A 32 5.92 8.70 9.91
CA LYS A 32 6.63 10.00 9.88
C LYS A 32 5.76 11.09 9.27
N VAL A 33 5.05 10.76 8.20
CA VAL A 33 4.21 11.71 7.48
C VAL A 33 3.12 10.94 6.73
N THR A 34 1.97 11.56 6.51
CA THR A 34 0.85 10.98 5.78
C THR A 34 0.32 11.95 4.73
N THR A 35 -0.31 11.40 3.69
CA THR A 35 -1.12 12.15 2.73
C THR A 35 -2.30 11.29 2.27
N ALA A 36 -3.29 11.89 1.61
CA ALA A 36 -4.44 11.16 1.10
C ALA A 36 -4.88 11.70 -0.25
N VAL A 37 -5.42 10.80 -1.09
CA VAL A 37 -6.00 11.10 -2.39
C VAL A 37 -7.42 10.51 -2.42
N LYS A 38 -8.38 11.23 -3.03
CA LYS A 38 -9.73 10.69 -3.23
C LYS A 38 -9.72 9.68 -4.36
N THR A 39 -9.96 8.41 -4.05
CA THR A 39 -9.97 7.32 -5.04
C THR A 39 -11.12 7.45 -6.04
N GLN A 40 -12.31 7.72 -5.53
CA GLN A 40 -13.57 7.66 -6.30
C GLN A 40 -13.75 8.74 -7.36
N VAL A 41 -12.91 9.78 -7.40
CA VAL A 41 -13.05 10.89 -8.36
C VAL A 41 -12.44 10.59 -9.73
N TYR A 42 -11.62 9.53 -9.81
CA TYR A 42 -10.93 9.15 -11.05
C TYR A 42 -11.69 8.02 -11.74
N ASP A 43 -11.89 8.17 -13.06
CA ASP A 43 -12.50 7.15 -13.91
C ASP A 43 -11.44 6.27 -14.59
N LYS A 44 -10.19 6.78 -14.70
CA LYS A 44 -9.04 6.05 -15.26
C LYS A 44 -7.97 5.81 -14.20
N VAL A 45 -7.38 4.63 -14.22
CA VAL A 45 -6.32 4.27 -13.28
C VAL A 45 -5.05 5.10 -13.48
N GLU A 46 -4.75 5.48 -14.72
CA GLU A 46 -3.58 6.32 -15.04
C GLU A 46 -3.68 7.68 -14.34
N ASP A 47 -4.84 8.34 -14.43
CA ASP A 47 -5.08 9.63 -13.78
C ASP A 47 -5.02 9.52 -12.25
N TYR A 48 -5.52 8.40 -11.71
CA TYR A 48 -5.44 8.09 -10.28
C TYR A 48 -3.98 7.93 -9.83
N VAL A 49 -3.19 7.12 -10.56
CA VAL A 49 -1.78 6.88 -10.22
C VAL A 49 -0.97 8.17 -10.33
N ASP A 50 -1.21 9.00 -11.33
CA ASP A 50 -0.53 10.29 -11.48
C ASP A 50 -0.80 11.21 -10.29
N ALA A 51 -2.06 11.36 -9.90
CA ALA A 51 -2.44 12.15 -8.72
C ALA A 51 -1.83 11.60 -7.42
N CYS A 52 -1.73 10.26 -7.28
CA CYS A 52 -1.09 9.63 -6.14
C CYS A 52 0.42 9.92 -6.11
N VAL A 53 1.10 9.85 -7.25
CA VAL A 53 2.53 10.14 -7.35
C VAL A 53 2.81 11.61 -7.02
N ASP A 54 1.99 12.54 -7.50
CA ASP A 54 2.11 13.97 -7.18
C ASP A 54 1.95 14.21 -5.66
N ALA A 55 0.96 13.58 -5.03
CA ALA A 55 0.76 13.68 -3.58
C ALA A 55 1.89 13.03 -2.78
N LEU A 56 2.43 11.90 -3.26
CA LEU A 56 3.56 11.21 -2.67
C LEU A 56 4.84 12.03 -2.75
N GLN A 57 5.09 12.73 -3.87
CA GLN A 57 6.30 13.53 -4.03
C GLN A 57 6.45 14.55 -2.90
N VAL A 58 5.35 15.18 -2.49
CA VAL A 58 5.34 16.18 -1.40
C VAL A 58 5.83 15.57 -0.08
N ILE A 59 5.37 14.36 0.27
CA ILE A 59 5.77 13.72 1.54
C ILE A 59 7.12 13.02 1.45
N ILE A 60 7.53 12.56 0.26
CA ILE A 60 8.86 12.00 0.00
C ILE A 60 9.93 13.08 0.19
N ASP A 61 9.71 14.29 -0.29
CA ASP A 61 10.64 15.42 -0.14
C ASP A 61 10.82 15.80 1.35
N GLN A 62 9.77 15.67 2.17
CA GLN A 62 9.84 15.94 3.62
C GLN A 62 10.76 14.97 4.38
N VAL A 63 10.99 13.76 3.85
CA VAL A 63 11.87 12.76 4.49
C VAL A 63 13.24 12.66 3.82
N GLY A 64 13.53 13.56 2.89
CA GLY A 64 14.87 13.71 2.26
C GLY A 64 15.00 13.06 0.90
N GLY A 65 13.87 12.76 0.20
CA GLY A 65 13.87 12.32 -1.18
C GLY A 65 13.67 10.82 -1.37
N ILE A 66 13.44 10.42 -2.64
CA ILE A 66 13.13 9.03 -3.02
C ILE A 66 14.29 8.06 -2.70
N GLU A 67 15.52 8.53 -2.65
CA GLU A 67 16.68 7.72 -2.30
C GLU A 67 16.66 7.23 -0.84
N LYS A 68 15.83 7.82 0.02
CA LYS A 68 15.58 7.36 1.40
C LYS A 68 14.51 6.29 1.49
N ILE A 69 13.77 6.06 0.40
CA ILE A 69 12.66 5.09 0.35
C ILE A 69 13.18 3.75 -0.18
N LYS A 70 12.94 2.68 0.57
CA LYS A 70 13.35 1.32 0.21
C LYS A 70 12.36 0.66 -0.75
N SER A 71 11.07 0.79 -0.46
CA SER A 71 9.99 0.11 -1.20
C SER A 71 8.64 0.71 -0.84
N MET A 72 7.59 0.26 -1.55
CA MET A 72 6.20 0.59 -1.26
C MET A 72 5.38 -0.69 -1.08
N GLY A 73 4.48 -0.70 -0.09
CA GLY A 73 3.49 -1.74 0.11
C GLY A 73 2.07 -1.19 -0.08
N ILE A 74 1.21 -1.95 -0.75
CA ILE A 74 -0.17 -1.59 -1.04
C ILE A 74 -1.11 -2.63 -0.45
N GLY A 75 -2.01 -2.21 0.45
CA GLY A 75 -3.20 -2.96 0.83
C GLY A 75 -4.39 -2.46 -0.01
N ALA A 76 -5.03 -3.36 -0.75
CA ALA A 76 -6.07 -2.98 -1.71
C ALA A 76 -7.21 -4.00 -1.76
N PRO A 77 -8.46 -3.57 -2.03
CA PRO A 77 -9.54 -4.50 -2.30
C PRO A 77 -9.21 -5.36 -3.52
N ASN A 78 -9.51 -6.64 -3.46
CA ASN A 78 -9.23 -7.62 -4.51
C ASN A 78 -7.77 -7.65 -4.98
N GLY A 79 -6.82 -7.32 -4.09
CA GLY A 79 -5.40 -7.34 -4.38
C GLY A 79 -4.84 -8.75 -4.45
N ASN A 80 -4.14 -9.05 -5.57
CA ASN A 80 -3.44 -10.31 -5.78
C ASN A 80 -1.93 -10.10 -5.59
N TYR A 81 -1.38 -10.72 -4.55
CA TYR A 81 0.03 -10.58 -4.18
C TYR A 81 1.00 -11.13 -5.26
N TYR A 82 0.65 -12.24 -5.89
CA TYR A 82 1.55 -12.93 -6.82
C TYR A 82 1.72 -12.18 -8.14
N SER A 83 0.66 -11.50 -8.60
CA SER A 83 0.68 -10.73 -9.85
C SER A 83 0.90 -9.23 -9.64
N GLY A 84 0.73 -8.72 -8.42
CA GLY A 84 0.77 -7.29 -8.13
C GLY A 84 -0.39 -6.52 -8.74
N THR A 85 -1.54 -7.19 -8.92
CA THR A 85 -2.71 -6.66 -9.63
C THR A 85 -3.90 -6.48 -8.69
N ILE A 86 -4.80 -5.59 -9.06
CA ILE A 86 -6.18 -5.56 -8.54
C ILE A 86 -7.07 -6.23 -9.58
N GLU A 87 -7.94 -7.14 -9.14
CA GLU A 87 -8.72 -7.98 -10.02
C GLU A 87 -10.23 -7.84 -9.74
N PHE A 88 -10.96 -7.24 -10.69
CA PHE A 88 -12.42 -7.11 -10.64
C PHE A 88 -12.92 -6.50 -9.32
N ALA A 89 -12.36 -5.38 -8.90
CA ALA A 89 -12.70 -4.71 -7.64
C ALA A 89 -13.96 -3.83 -7.80
N PRO A 90 -15.14 -4.24 -7.29
CA PRO A 90 -16.40 -3.55 -7.55
C PRO A 90 -16.46 -2.15 -6.94
N ASN A 91 -15.63 -1.86 -5.96
CA ASN A 91 -15.58 -0.57 -5.27
C ASN A 91 -14.65 0.45 -5.94
N LEU A 92 -13.98 0.06 -7.04
CA LEU A 92 -13.05 0.91 -7.77
C LEU A 92 -13.56 1.12 -9.19
N LYS A 93 -13.90 2.36 -9.55
CA LYS A 93 -14.42 2.69 -10.89
C LYS A 93 -13.51 2.19 -12.01
N TRP A 94 -12.21 2.40 -11.86
CA TRP A 94 -11.17 2.00 -12.81
C TRP A 94 -10.71 0.53 -12.66
N GLY A 95 -11.15 -0.17 -11.62
CA GLY A 95 -10.78 -1.56 -11.34
C GLY A 95 -11.96 -2.53 -11.39
N HIS A 96 -13.17 -2.06 -11.72
CA HIS A 96 -14.41 -2.84 -11.67
C HIS A 96 -14.43 -3.98 -12.70
N ASP A 97 -14.08 -3.70 -13.94
CA ASP A 97 -14.30 -4.61 -15.07
C ASP A 97 -13.03 -5.31 -15.57
N GLY A 98 -11.94 -5.29 -14.79
CA GLY A 98 -10.71 -5.85 -15.31
C GLY A 98 -9.62 -6.12 -14.29
N ILE A 99 -8.44 -6.38 -14.83
CA ILE A 99 -7.20 -6.63 -14.10
C ILE A 99 -6.30 -5.41 -14.28
N VAL A 100 -5.94 -4.78 -13.17
CA VAL A 100 -5.11 -3.56 -13.15
C VAL A 100 -3.74 -3.88 -12.55
N PRO A 101 -2.62 -3.70 -13.28
CA PRO A 101 -1.28 -3.99 -12.80
C PRO A 101 -0.73 -2.85 -11.91
N LEU A 102 -1.44 -2.55 -10.81
CA LEU A 102 -1.23 -1.35 -10.02
C LEU A 102 0.17 -1.28 -9.40
N ALA A 103 0.71 -2.41 -8.90
CA ALA A 103 2.05 -2.44 -8.32
C ALA A 103 3.12 -2.05 -9.36
N LYS A 104 2.97 -2.55 -10.61
CA LYS A 104 3.87 -2.19 -11.71
C LYS A 104 3.75 -0.71 -12.08
N MET A 105 2.52 -0.16 -12.13
CA MET A 105 2.32 1.25 -12.48
C MET A 105 3.02 2.18 -11.49
N PHE A 106 2.91 1.93 -10.18
CA PHE A 106 3.64 2.70 -9.17
C PHE A 106 5.15 2.47 -9.25
N SER A 107 5.60 1.22 -9.45
CA SER A 107 7.03 0.91 -9.56
C SER A 107 7.68 1.61 -10.74
N ASP A 108 7.01 1.65 -11.89
CA ASP A 108 7.51 2.33 -13.10
C ASP A 108 7.64 3.85 -12.89
N LYS A 109 6.73 4.46 -12.13
CA LYS A 109 6.76 5.92 -11.87
C LYS A 109 7.70 6.33 -10.76
N LEU A 110 7.80 5.53 -9.69
CA LEU A 110 8.60 5.87 -8.50
C LEU A 110 10.04 5.34 -8.58
N GLY A 111 10.31 4.35 -9.45
CA GLY A 111 11.63 3.72 -9.55
C GLY A 111 12.03 2.87 -8.34
N ILE A 112 11.06 2.41 -7.53
CA ILE A 112 11.27 1.58 -6.35
C ILE A 112 10.46 0.28 -6.44
N PRO A 113 10.85 -0.79 -5.72
CA PRO A 113 10.05 -2.00 -5.62
C PRO A 113 8.69 -1.73 -4.97
N VAL A 114 7.62 -2.31 -5.54
CA VAL A 114 6.25 -2.20 -5.03
C VAL A 114 5.65 -3.58 -4.89
N ALA A 115 5.11 -3.90 -3.70
CA ALA A 115 4.34 -5.09 -3.44
C ALA A 115 2.87 -4.70 -3.16
N LEU A 116 1.95 -5.57 -3.58
CA LEU A 116 0.52 -5.36 -3.39
C LEU A 116 -0.10 -6.62 -2.81
N THR A 117 -1.03 -6.48 -1.89
CA THR A 117 -1.83 -7.58 -1.35
C THR A 117 -3.25 -7.11 -1.03
N ASN A 118 -4.11 -8.04 -0.63
CA ASN A 118 -5.44 -7.69 -0.13
C ASN A 118 -5.33 -6.88 1.18
N ASP A 119 -6.24 -5.93 1.38
CA ASP A 119 -6.28 -5.02 2.53
C ASP A 119 -6.32 -5.75 3.89
N ALA A 120 -7.16 -6.78 4.04
CA ALA A 120 -7.23 -7.57 5.27
C ALA A 120 -5.95 -8.40 5.52
N ASN A 121 -5.29 -8.89 4.45
CA ASN A 121 -3.98 -9.55 4.59
C ASN A 121 -2.89 -8.55 5.01
N ALA A 122 -2.92 -7.34 4.48
CA ALA A 122 -1.99 -6.29 4.88
C ALA A 122 -2.16 -5.93 6.37
N ALA A 123 -3.41 -5.82 6.85
CA ALA A 123 -3.73 -5.56 8.24
C ALA A 123 -3.22 -6.70 9.15
N ALA A 124 -3.48 -7.97 8.80
CA ALA A 124 -2.99 -9.12 9.54
C ALA A 124 -1.46 -9.16 9.67
N LEU A 125 -0.73 -8.82 8.59
CA LEU A 125 0.72 -8.69 8.62
C LEU A 125 1.18 -7.55 9.53
N GLY A 126 0.45 -6.45 9.57
CA GLY A 126 0.69 -5.33 10.48
C GLY A 126 0.54 -5.75 11.93
N GLU A 127 -0.54 -6.44 12.28
CA GLU A 127 -0.80 -6.98 13.63
C GLU A 127 0.27 -8.00 14.05
N MET A 128 0.71 -8.86 13.12
CA MET A 128 1.78 -9.84 13.39
C MET A 128 3.12 -9.16 13.68
N THR A 129 3.40 -8.05 13.03
CA THR A 129 4.71 -7.39 13.11
C THR A 129 4.79 -6.41 14.28
N TYR A 130 3.74 -5.60 14.47
CA TYR A 130 3.76 -4.45 15.38
C TYR A 130 2.61 -4.46 16.39
N GLY A 131 1.54 -5.25 16.18
CA GLY A 131 0.30 -5.21 16.93
C GLY A 131 0.07 -6.37 17.89
N ALA A 132 -1.19 -6.68 18.12
CA ALA A 132 -1.65 -7.65 19.11
C ALA A 132 -1.27 -9.11 18.78
N ALA A 133 -1.04 -9.43 17.50
CA ALA A 133 -0.64 -10.77 17.06
C ALA A 133 0.89 -10.98 17.08
N ARG A 134 1.67 -10.04 17.61
CA ARG A 134 3.13 -10.15 17.67
C ARG A 134 3.57 -11.40 18.42
N GLY A 135 4.36 -12.25 17.74
CA GLY A 135 4.84 -13.53 18.27
C GLY A 135 3.85 -14.70 18.14
N MET A 136 2.63 -14.46 17.65
CA MET A 136 1.69 -15.53 17.31
C MET A 136 2.08 -16.19 15.99
N LYS A 137 1.94 -17.53 15.94
CA LYS A 137 2.21 -18.31 14.73
C LYS A 137 0.94 -18.59 13.94
N ASN A 138 -0.19 -18.66 14.63
CA ASN A 138 -1.49 -18.94 14.03
C ASN A 138 -2.52 -17.96 14.62
N PHE A 139 -3.18 -17.20 13.78
CA PHE A 139 -4.25 -16.28 14.19
C PHE A 139 -5.15 -15.91 13.01
N ILE A 140 -6.30 -15.39 13.33
CA ILE A 140 -7.24 -14.81 12.38
C ILE A 140 -7.46 -13.37 12.81
N GLU A 141 -7.34 -12.44 11.86
CA GLU A 141 -7.79 -11.07 12.00
C GLU A 141 -9.08 -10.89 11.23
N ILE A 142 -10.03 -10.17 11.81
CA ILE A 142 -11.30 -9.81 11.16
C ILE A 142 -11.41 -8.31 11.11
N THR A 143 -11.49 -7.75 9.91
CA THR A 143 -11.72 -6.32 9.68
C THR A 143 -13.21 -6.08 9.46
N LEU A 144 -13.78 -5.14 10.22
CA LEU A 144 -15.19 -4.75 10.15
C LEU A 144 -15.28 -3.30 9.68
N GLY A 145 -15.77 -3.10 8.46
CA GLY A 145 -15.93 -1.79 7.83
C GLY A 145 -17.19 -1.76 6.98
N THR A 146 -17.12 -1.22 5.77
CA THR A 146 -18.22 -1.30 4.78
C THR A 146 -18.57 -2.76 4.46
N GLY A 147 -17.58 -3.64 4.53
CA GLY A 147 -17.71 -5.09 4.43
C GLY A 147 -16.99 -5.80 5.57
N VAL A 148 -16.89 -7.11 5.47
CA VAL A 148 -16.12 -7.96 6.38
C VAL A 148 -14.93 -8.51 5.61
N GLY A 149 -13.72 -8.25 6.11
CA GLY A 149 -12.48 -8.85 5.61
C GLY A 149 -11.88 -9.80 6.64
N SER A 150 -11.02 -10.70 6.21
CA SER A 150 -10.24 -11.56 7.10
C SER A 150 -8.84 -11.80 6.59
N GLY A 151 -7.87 -11.72 7.48
CA GLY A 151 -6.50 -12.19 7.29
C GLY A 151 -6.26 -13.43 8.13
N ILE A 152 -5.77 -14.50 7.50
CA ILE A 152 -5.51 -15.77 8.17
C ILE A 152 -4.02 -16.07 8.07
N VAL A 153 -3.35 -16.20 9.21
CA VAL A 153 -1.94 -16.59 9.30
C VAL A 153 -1.86 -17.98 9.91
N ILE A 154 -1.20 -18.88 9.21
CA ILE A 154 -0.93 -20.26 9.64
C ILE A 154 0.54 -20.55 9.36
N ASN A 155 1.26 -21.06 10.37
CA ASN A 155 2.68 -21.40 10.28
C ASN A 155 2.93 -22.83 10.76
#